data_f2fa67bfcc486309adbdb9f1c8b0ef02
#
_entry.id   f2fa67bfcc486309adbdb9f1c8b0ef02
#
_cell.length_a   1.000
_cell.length_b   1.000
_cell.length_c   1.000
_cell.angle_alpha   90.00
_cell.angle_beta   90.00
_cell.angle_gamma   90.00
#
_symmetry.space_group_name_H-M   'P 1'
#
loop_
_entity.id
_entity.type
_entity.pdbx_description
1 polymer ?
#
loop_
_entity_poly.entity_id
_entity_poly.type
_entity_poly.pdbx_seq_one_letter_code
_entity_poly.pdbx_strand_id
1 'polypeptide(L)'
;MNFFKRAWLSMKARKGRSVLQLIIFTVVCVLILSGFTIQSAADKASELAREQLGGTVTLTVDQEKQMAAMQKEASSSDETSTDTKPKFQSNPIDVSDANDLAALEHVKSYNYYSSTQALASGFDPIESSGDTSTSDDSTSSKDTEGPGGGNGGPQMVDADLSINGLLDSETSTDFEAGTSELTSGVAITADDKGKNVAMVEENLAKQNDWKVGDSFTVTSSDGNTKVTLKIVGIYKTTDPGSDMAQNFSFLNPYNKVYVPYTVANTIKGSDYKNTVDSAVYTMDDAANISAFEKEAKKVDSIDWDTFKLDANDTLYQQMIGPIDSVASFSKNVVYIVSIAGALILGLLVMMQVRDRKYEMGVLLAIGEKRGKLIAQFFVEILIVALISFGLAAASSHYVAQLAGNQLLEQQNSSTTETTNNTENRGPGGGGQGGPGGFAGSVSNLTKNTEQIKELDIQVTLEDMLKMGGIGIGIAFISVLLPAALVLRMNPKTILTKQE
;
A
#
# COMPACT_ATOMS: atom_id res chain seq x y z
N MET A 1 32.78 30.64 -45.23
CA MET A 1 33.03 29.99 -43.90
C MET A 1 31.79 29.25 -43.47
N ASN A 2 31.93 27.98 -43.06
CA ASN A 2 30.76 27.22 -42.57
C ASN A 2 30.22 27.83 -41.27
N PHE A 3 28.91 27.90 -41.13
CA PHE A 3 28.23 28.48 -39.98
C PHE A 3 28.63 27.80 -38.64
N PHE A 4 28.98 26.52 -38.63
CA PHE A 4 29.56 25.82 -37.46
C PHE A 4 30.89 26.46 -36.99
N LYS A 5 31.81 26.72 -37.90
CA LYS A 5 33.10 27.35 -37.55
C LYS A 5 32.92 28.77 -37.02
N ARG A 6 31.93 29.50 -37.54
CA ARG A 6 31.55 30.84 -37.01
C ARG A 6 30.95 30.77 -35.61
N ALA A 7 30.06 29.79 -35.36
CA ALA A 7 29.47 29.56 -34.04
C ALA A 7 30.57 29.30 -32.97
N TRP A 8 31.50 28.39 -33.28
CA TRP A 8 32.62 28.09 -32.38
C TRP A 8 33.54 29.26 -32.09
N LEU A 9 33.93 30.00 -33.12
CA LEU A 9 34.79 31.21 -32.97
C LEU A 9 34.07 32.32 -32.18
N SER A 10 32.77 32.46 -32.39
CA SER A 10 31.93 33.41 -31.67
C SER A 10 31.89 33.11 -30.17
N MET A 11 31.74 31.86 -29.78
CA MET A 11 31.78 31.42 -28.37
C MET A 11 33.15 31.71 -27.74
N LYS A 12 34.24 31.42 -28.45
CA LYS A 12 35.60 31.66 -27.97
C LYS A 12 35.93 33.15 -27.83
N ALA A 13 35.35 34.02 -28.66
CA ALA A 13 35.57 35.46 -28.60
C ALA A 13 34.85 36.15 -27.43
N ARG A 14 33.73 35.56 -26.94
CA ARG A 14 32.90 36.16 -25.86
C ARG A 14 32.71 35.20 -24.68
N LYS A 15 33.84 34.75 -24.11
CA LYS A 15 33.89 33.71 -23.07
C LYS A 15 32.94 33.93 -21.89
N GLY A 16 32.85 35.17 -21.34
CA GLY A 16 32.04 35.46 -20.17
C GLY A 16 30.54 35.17 -20.37
N ARG A 17 29.99 35.54 -21.54
CA ARG A 17 28.55 35.27 -21.85
C ARG A 17 28.28 33.83 -22.15
N SER A 18 29.19 33.16 -22.86
CA SER A 18 29.07 31.73 -23.14
C SER A 18 29.15 30.89 -21.84
N VAL A 19 30.00 31.30 -20.88
CA VAL A 19 30.09 30.67 -19.57
C VAL A 19 28.82 30.91 -18.76
N LEU A 20 28.27 32.14 -18.73
CA LEU A 20 27.01 32.40 -18.04
C LEU A 20 25.86 31.56 -18.61
N GLN A 21 25.77 31.51 -19.95
CA GLN A 21 24.74 30.65 -20.62
C GLN A 21 24.93 29.17 -20.30
N LEU A 22 26.17 28.67 -20.25
CA LEU A 22 26.51 27.33 -19.90
C LEU A 22 26.08 27.02 -18.45
N ILE A 23 26.40 27.90 -17.48
CA ILE A 23 26.01 27.74 -16.07
C ILE A 23 24.50 27.65 -15.95
N ILE A 24 23.74 28.58 -16.53
CA ILE A 24 22.28 28.61 -16.44
C ILE A 24 21.70 27.35 -17.09
N PHE A 25 22.19 26.95 -18.26
CA PHE A 25 21.70 25.76 -18.93
C PHE A 25 22.01 24.48 -18.13
N THR A 26 23.21 24.40 -17.51
CA THR A 26 23.61 23.30 -16.65
C THR A 26 22.67 23.17 -15.43
N VAL A 27 22.39 24.32 -14.76
CA VAL A 27 21.46 24.31 -13.61
C VAL A 27 20.07 23.83 -14.02
N VAL A 28 19.55 24.32 -15.15
CA VAL A 28 18.24 23.88 -15.68
C VAL A 28 18.27 22.38 -15.98
N CYS A 29 19.31 21.89 -16.66
CA CYS A 29 19.45 20.46 -16.95
C CYS A 29 19.57 19.60 -15.69
N VAL A 30 20.34 20.03 -14.68
CA VAL A 30 20.47 19.32 -13.39
C VAL A 30 19.12 19.20 -12.70
N LEU A 31 18.36 20.30 -12.62
CA LEU A 31 17.05 20.29 -11.97
C LEU A 31 16.04 19.40 -12.70
N ILE A 32 16.04 19.43 -14.04
CA ILE A 32 15.16 18.59 -14.87
C ILE A 32 15.53 17.10 -14.68
N LEU A 33 16.84 16.77 -14.77
CA LEU A 33 17.28 15.40 -14.62
C LEU A 33 17.03 14.87 -13.19
N SER A 34 17.30 15.71 -12.17
CA SER A 34 16.99 15.36 -10.77
C SER A 34 15.49 15.11 -10.56
N GLY A 35 14.62 15.91 -11.19
CA GLY A 35 13.19 15.70 -11.15
C GLY A 35 12.77 14.36 -11.79
N PHE A 36 13.33 13.98 -12.93
CA PHE A 36 13.05 12.68 -13.55
C PHE A 36 13.59 11.51 -12.74
N THR A 37 14.79 11.62 -12.20
CA THR A 37 15.36 10.53 -11.38
C THR A 37 14.61 10.35 -10.07
N ILE A 38 14.12 11.41 -9.44
CA ILE A 38 13.26 11.31 -8.25
C ILE A 38 11.91 10.66 -8.64
N GLN A 39 11.32 11.04 -9.76
CA GLN A 39 10.08 10.43 -10.24
C GLN A 39 10.27 8.94 -10.52
N SER A 40 11.31 8.56 -11.26
CA SER A 40 11.63 7.15 -11.57
C SER A 40 11.90 6.32 -10.32
N ALA A 41 12.60 6.89 -9.33
CA ALA A 41 12.84 6.23 -8.04
C ALA A 41 11.53 6.07 -7.23
N ALA A 42 10.64 7.05 -7.26
CA ALA A 42 9.34 6.99 -6.61
C ALA A 42 8.44 5.94 -7.28
N ASP A 43 8.40 5.88 -8.61
CA ASP A 43 7.64 4.87 -9.35
C ASP A 43 8.13 3.45 -9.00
N LYS A 44 9.45 3.24 -8.93
CA LYS A 44 10.06 1.96 -8.54
C LYS A 44 9.80 1.61 -7.06
N ALA A 45 9.86 2.59 -6.16
CA ALA A 45 9.53 2.37 -4.75
C ALA A 45 8.05 2.03 -4.56
N SER A 46 7.17 2.65 -5.35
CA SER A 46 5.74 2.34 -5.38
C SER A 46 5.50 0.90 -5.89
N GLU A 47 6.22 0.47 -6.93
CA GLU A 47 6.15 -0.90 -7.46
C GLU A 47 6.60 -1.93 -6.41
N LEU A 48 7.75 -1.70 -5.78
CA LEU A 48 8.26 -2.57 -4.70
C LEU A 48 7.30 -2.63 -3.50
N ALA A 49 6.71 -1.49 -3.12
CA ALA A 49 5.72 -1.45 -2.06
C ALA A 49 4.46 -2.25 -2.41
N ARG A 50 4.03 -2.23 -3.69
CA ARG A 50 2.92 -3.06 -4.19
C ARG A 50 3.24 -4.56 -4.12
N GLU A 51 4.45 -4.94 -4.49
CA GLU A 51 4.89 -6.34 -4.40
C GLU A 51 4.98 -6.83 -2.95
N GLN A 52 5.44 -5.97 -2.02
CA GLN A 52 5.61 -6.32 -0.61
C GLN A 52 4.29 -6.34 0.17
N LEU A 53 3.39 -5.41 -0.10
CA LEU A 53 2.11 -5.34 0.61
C LEU A 53 1.10 -6.38 0.12
N GLY A 54 1.29 -6.94 -1.08
CA GLY A 54 0.30 -7.75 -1.77
C GLY A 54 -1.01 -6.97 -1.99
N GLY A 55 -1.71 -7.29 -3.03
CA GLY A 55 -3.03 -6.72 -3.29
C GLY A 55 -4.10 -7.65 -2.73
N THR A 56 -4.51 -7.51 -1.47
CA THR A 56 -5.56 -8.37 -0.90
C THR A 56 -6.87 -7.61 -0.76
N VAL A 57 -7.96 -8.28 -1.13
CA VAL A 57 -9.33 -7.80 -0.95
C VAL A 57 -10.10 -8.86 -0.17
N THR A 58 -10.75 -8.45 0.91
CA THR A 58 -11.52 -9.34 1.78
C THR A 58 -13.01 -9.10 1.59
N LEU A 59 -13.74 -10.14 1.22
CA LEU A 59 -15.20 -10.15 1.32
C LEU A 59 -15.59 -10.48 2.76
N THR A 60 -16.32 -9.59 3.41
CA THR A 60 -16.74 -9.73 4.81
C THR A 60 -18.08 -9.04 5.07
N VAL A 61 -18.68 -9.31 6.20
CA VAL A 61 -19.91 -8.64 6.64
C VAL A 61 -19.64 -7.16 6.91
N ASP A 62 -20.51 -6.29 6.45
CA ASP A 62 -20.48 -4.84 6.75
C ASP A 62 -20.99 -4.58 8.18
N GLN A 63 -20.07 -4.63 9.15
CA GLN A 63 -20.40 -4.44 10.56
C GLN A 63 -20.95 -3.05 10.85
N GLU A 64 -20.56 -2.03 10.11
CA GLU A 64 -21.06 -0.66 10.31
C GLU A 64 -22.56 -0.57 9.93
N LYS A 65 -22.93 -1.14 8.79
CA LYS A 65 -24.33 -1.21 8.37
C LYS A 65 -25.14 -2.09 9.32
N GLN A 66 -24.59 -3.21 9.77
CA GLN A 66 -25.24 -4.12 10.70
C GLN A 66 -25.50 -3.44 12.06
N MET A 67 -24.52 -2.73 12.61
CA MET A 67 -24.69 -1.95 13.84
C MET A 67 -25.71 -0.81 13.66
N ALA A 68 -25.67 -0.12 12.52
CA ALA A 68 -26.63 0.94 12.22
C ALA A 68 -28.07 0.41 12.10
N ALA A 69 -28.26 -0.78 11.52
CA ALA A 69 -29.56 -1.46 11.45
C ALA A 69 -30.07 -1.85 12.84
N MET A 70 -29.21 -2.45 13.68
CA MET A 70 -29.56 -2.79 15.07
C MET A 70 -29.93 -1.57 15.91
N GLN A 71 -29.22 -0.44 15.73
CA GLN A 71 -29.54 0.82 16.42
C GLN A 71 -30.89 1.39 15.98
N LYS A 72 -31.25 1.28 14.70
CA LYS A 72 -32.56 1.69 14.20
C LYS A 72 -33.69 0.81 14.74
N GLU A 73 -33.49 -0.50 14.78
CA GLU A 73 -34.47 -1.43 15.37
C GLU A 73 -34.65 -1.22 16.89
N ALA A 74 -33.55 -1.00 17.62
CA ALA A 74 -33.60 -0.68 19.04
C ALA A 74 -34.27 0.66 19.35
N SER A 75 -34.23 1.63 18.43
CA SER A 75 -34.88 2.93 18.58
C SER A 75 -36.32 2.94 18.13
N SER A 76 -36.82 1.95 17.40
CA SER A 76 -38.20 1.83 16.89
C SER A 76 -39.09 0.86 17.69
N SER A 77 -38.53 0.12 18.67
CA SER A 77 -39.33 -0.74 19.56
C SER A 77 -39.93 0.08 20.68
N ASP A 78 -41.25 0.31 20.55
CA ASP A 78 -42.13 0.86 21.57
C ASP A 78 -42.08 0.04 22.88
N GLU A 79 -42.18 0.67 24.02
CA GLU A 79 -41.87 0.22 25.40
C GLU A 79 -42.72 -0.97 25.94
N THR A 80 -43.05 -2.00 25.16
CA THR A 80 -43.92 -3.09 25.66
C THR A 80 -43.51 -4.53 25.34
N SER A 81 -42.25 -4.83 25.11
CA SER A 81 -41.81 -6.23 25.09
C SER A 81 -40.47 -6.43 25.76
N THR A 82 -40.56 -6.75 27.05
CA THR A 82 -39.50 -7.39 27.82
C THR A 82 -39.23 -8.78 27.23
N ASP A 83 -38.23 -8.95 26.41
CA ASP A 83 -37.42 -10.16 26.25
C ASP A 83 -36.83 -10.45 24.87
N THR A 84 -36.54 -9.43 24.06
CA THR A 84 -35.78 -9.68 22.81
C THR A 84 -34.62 -8.72 22.69
N LYS A 85 -33.54 -9.03 23.42
CA LYS A 85 -32.23 -8.39 23.10
C LYS A 85 -31.87 -8.79 21.66
N PRO A 86 -31.48 -7.84 20.78
CA PRO A 86 -31.05 -8.17 19.44
C PRO A 86 -29.86 -9.12 19.53
N LYS A 87 -30.05 -10.35 19.07
CA LYS A 87 -28.96 -11.31 18.93
C LYS A 87 -28.11 -10.90 17.75
N PHE A 88 -26.83 -10.83 17.97
CA PHE A 88 -25.86 -10.65 16.90
C PHE A 88 -26.04 -11.80 15.89
N GLN A 89 -26.63 -11.51 14.76
CA GLN A 89 -26.89 -12.52 13.73
C GLN A 89 -25.63 -12.59 12.87
N SER A 90 -24.92 -13.71 12.95
CA SER A 90 -23.83 -14.00 12.04
C SER A 90 -24.43 -14.28 10.67
N ASN A 91 -24.16 -13.43 9.70
CA ASN A 91 -24.54 -13.65 8.30
C ASN A 91 -23.33 -14.25 7.59
N PRO A 92 -23.25 -15.59 7.46
CA PRO A 92 -22.14 -16.21 6.77
C PRO A 92 -22.27 -16.01 5.25
N ILE A 93 -21.15 -16.01 4.55
CA ILE A 93 -21.05 -15.90 3.10
C ILE A 93 -21.19 -17.29 2.49
N ASP A 94 -22.04 -17.47 1.49
CA ASP A 94 -22.13 -18.72 0.75
C ASP A 94 -20.82 -18.97 -0.04
N VAL A 95 -20.31 -20.21 0.02
CA VAL A 95 -19.10 -20.60 -0.71
C VAL A 95 -19.29 -20.47 -2.22
N SER A 96 -20.53 -20.60 -2.75
CA SER A 96 -20.82 -20.34 -4.16
C SER A 96 -20.48 -18.90 -4.55
N ASP A 97 -20.93 -17.94 -3.74
CA ASP A 97 -20.72 -16.53 -3.97
C ASP A 97 -19.23 -16.15 -3.85
N ALA A 98 -18.55 -16.74 -2.86
CA ALA A 98 -17.11 -16.58 -2.71
C ALA A 98 -16.33 -17.15 -3.92
N ASN A 99 -16.78 -18.27 -4.52
CA ASN A 99 -16.20 -18.85 -5.73
C ASN A 99 -16.44 -17.99 -6.97
N ASP A 100 -17.60 -17.34 -7.08
CA ASP A 100 -17.90 -16.45 -8.19
C ASP A 100 -16.90 -15.27 -8.24
N LEU A 101 -16.53 -14.74 -7.08
CA LEU A 101 -15.49 -13.71 -7.00
C LEU A 101 -14.08 -14.26 -7.26
N ALA A 102 -13.80 -15.48 -6.82
CA ALA A 102 -12.51 -16.13 -7.07
C ALA A 102 -12.23 -16.39 -8.57
N ALA A 103 -13.29 -16.47 -9.38
CA ALA A 103 -13.20 -16.68 -10.83
C ALA A 103 -13.01 -15.39 -11.63
N LEU A 104 -13.03 -14.21 -11.01
CA LEU A 104 -12.84 -12.92 -11.68
C LEU A 104 -11.39 -12.74 -12.14
N GLU A 105 -11.21 -11.88 -13.16
CA GLU A 105 -9.89 -11.51 -13.64
C GLU A 105 -9.06 -10.84 -12.53
N HIS A 106 -7.74 -10.97 -12.60
CA HIS A 106 -6.76 -10.43 -11.65
C HIS A 106 -6.70 -11.14 -10.29
N VAL A 107 -7.46 -12.19 -10.03
CA VAL A 107 -7.31 -13.01 -8.83
C VAL A 107 -6.19 -14.02 -9.05
N LYS A 108 -5.08 -13.87 -8.30
CA LYS A 108 -3.92 -14.76 -8.31
C LYS A 108 -4.14 -15.98 -7.41
N SER A 109 -4.67 -15.74 -6.21
CA SER A 109 -4.99 -16.78 -5.22
C SER A 109 -6.13 -16.30 -4.33
N TYR A 110 -6.77 -17.24 -3.64
CA TYR A 110 -7.83 -16.93 -2.69
C TYR A 110 -7.81 -17.90 -1.52
N ASN A 111 -8.33 -17.45 -0.38
CA ASN A 111 -8.48 -18.26 0.80
C ASN A 111 -9.81 -17.98 1.47
N TYR A 112 -10.38 -19.02 2.09
CA TYR A 112 -11.64 -18.95 2.84
C TYR A 112 -11.36 -19.13 4.31
N TYR A 113 -12.05 -18.37 5.14
CA TYR A 113 -11.89 -18.43 6.58
C TYR A 113 -13.23 -18.67 7.26
N SER A 114 -13.21 -19.59 8.24
CA SER A 114 -14.31 -19.80 9.16
C SER A 114 -13.74 -20.07 10.54
N SER A 115 -14.03 -19.24 11.51
CA SER A 115 -13.50 -19.36 12.86
C SER A 115 -14.58 -19.73 13.86
N THR A 116 -14.21 -20.55 14.82
CA THR A 116 -15.07 -20.91 15.95
C THR A 116 -14.20 -21.20 17.17
N GLN A 117 -14.84 -21.40 18.29
CA GLN A 117 -14.21 -21.77 19.54
C GLN A 117 -14.59 -23.20 19.91
N ALA A 118 -13.71 -23.89 20.63
CA ALA A 118 -13.97 -25.24 21.07
C ALA A 118 -13.39 -25.51 22.46
N LEU A 119 -13.96 -26.52 23.13
CA LEU A 119 -13.48 -27.08 24.38
C LEU A 119 -12.51 -28.22 24.12
N ALA A 120 -11.46 -28.33 24.91
CA ALA A 120 -10.56 -29.47 24.91
C ALA A 120 -11.29 -30.70 25.45
N SER A 121 -11.06 -31.85 24.82
CA SER A 121 -11.66 -33.12 25.30
C SER A 121 -10.59 -34.18 25.47
N GLY A 122 -10.13 -34.34 26.72
CA GLY A 122 -9.13 -35.36 27.10
C GLY A 122 -7.68 -34.97 26.82
N PHE A 123 -7.38 -33.67 26.77
CA PHE A 123 -6.03 -33.12 26.68
C PHE A 123 -5.99 -31.73 27.35
N ASP A 124 -4.81 -31.23 27.63
CA ASP A 124 -4.61 -29.98 28.37
C ASP A 124 -4.27 -28.81 27.43
N PRO A 125 -5.11 -27.75 27.36
CA PRO A 125 -4.77 -26.53 26.65
C PRO A 125 -3.64 -25.76 27.37
N ILE A 126 -2.97 -24.85 26.70
CA ILE A 126 -2.00 -23.96 27.33
C ILE A 126 -2.76 -22.99 28.25
N GLU A 127 -2.50 -23.05 29.55
CA GLU A 127 -3.15 -22.17 30.52
C GLU A 127 -2.76 -20.71 30.34
N SER A 128 -3.73 -19.82 30.49
CA SER A 128 -3.50 -18.39 30.56
C SER A 128 -3.24 -17.97 32.02
N SER A 129 -2.35 -17.01 32.24
CA SER A 129 -1.91 -16.59 33.58
C SER A 129 -3.04 -16.05 34.50
N GLY A 130 -4.21 -15.78 33.92
CA GLY A 130 -5.39 -15.28 34.61
C GLY A 130 -6.47 -16.34 34.90
N ASP A 131 -6.29 -17.55 34.39
CA ASP A 131 -7.23 -18.66 34.59
C ASP A 131 -7.02 -19.26 35.98
N THR A 132 -7.66 -18.68 36.96
CA THR A 132 -7.86 -19.36 38.25
C THR A 132 -8.96 -20.41 38.01
N SER A 133 -8.57 -21.54 37.48
CA SER A 133 -9.41 -22.72 37.43
C SER A 133 -9.69 -23.20 38.84
N THR A 134 -10.83 -22.83 39.40
CA THR A 134 -11.43 -23.60 40.48
C THR A 134 -11.93 -24.91 39.94
N SER A 135 -11.01 -25.88 39.81
CA SER A 135 -11.37 -27.29 39.86
C SER A 135 -11.78 -27.58 41.26
N ASP A 136 -13.05 -27.60 41.57
CA ASP A 136 -13.61 -28.68 42.40
C ASP A 136 -15.14 -28.67 42.45
N ASP A 137 -15.63 -29.82 42.17
CA ASP A 137 -16.78 -30.51 42.74
C ASP A 137 -18.18 -29.87 42.71
N SER A 138 -18.99 -30.52 41.93
CA SER A 138 -20.44 -30.54 42.04
C SER A 138 -20.98 -30.42 43.43
N THR A 139 -21.72 -29.33 43.71
CA THR A 139 -22.99 -29.46 44.47
C THR A 139 -23.84 -28.20 44.32
N SER A 140 -25.05 -28.38 43.91
CA SER A 140 -26.15 -27.42 43.90
C SER A 140 -26.26 -26.65 45.24
N SER A 141 -26.41 -25.33 45.17
CA SER A 141 -27.26 -24.54 46.08
C SER A 141 -27.43 -23.15 45.52
N LYS A 142 -28.60 -22.86 44.97
CA LYS A 142 -29.66 -22.07 45.59
C LYS A 142 -29.30 -20.70 46.12
N ASP A 143 -29.83 -19.73 45.39
CA ASP A 143 -30.34 -18.43 45.85
C ASP A 143 -29.55 -17.66 46.91
N THR A 144 -28.91 -16.58 46.45
CA THR A 144 -28.88 -15.35 47.23
C THR A 144 -29.03 -14.14 46.29
N GLU A 145 -30.23 -13.58 46.32
CA GLU A 145 -30.53 -12.27 45.73
C GLU A 145 -29.74 -11.21 46.49
N GLY A 146 -28.85 -10.54 45.77
CA GLY A 146 -28.27 -9.26 46.16
C GLY A 146 -28.76 -8.18 45.18
N PRO A 147 -29.31 -7.04 45.64
CA PRO A 147 -29.84 -6.02 44.75
C PRO A 147 -28.71 -5.10 44.30
N GLY A 148 -28.39 -5.08 43.01
CA GLY A 148 -27.59 -4.00 42.47
C GLY A 148 -26.74 -4.36 41.26
N GLY A 149 -27.14 -3.94 40.07
CA GLY A 149 -26.24 -3.74 38.96
C GLY A 149 -26.48 -4.64 37.76
N GLY A 150 -27.57 -4.39 37.03
CA GLY A 150 -27.73 -4.89 35.69
C GLY A 150 -26.69 -4.29 34.74
N ASN A 151 -25.81 -5.11 34.25
CA ASN A 151 -25.13 -4.80 32.99
C ASN A 151 -24.93 -6.13 32.26
N GLY A 152 -25.87 -6.48 31.38
CA GLY A 152 -25.77 -7.64 30.54
C GLY A 152 -24.70 -7.42 29.47
N GLY A 153 -23.43 -7.65 29.82
CA GLY A 153 -22.39 -7.91 28.86
C GLY A 153 -22.71 -9.23 28.10
N PRO A 154 -22.17 -9.41 26.89
CA PRO A 154 -22.29 -10.67 26.20
C PRO A 154 -21.70 -11.76 27.10
N GLN A 155 -22.45 -12.86 27.30
CA GLN A 155 -21.96 -14.03 28.01
C GLN A 155 -20.75 -14.54 27.24
N MET A 156 -19.57 -14.43 27.84
CA MET A 156 -18.37 -15.06 27.28
C MET A 156 -18.54 -16.57 27.41
N VAL A 157 -18.40 -17.24 26.29
CA VAL A 157 -18.47 -18.69 26.21
C VAL A 157 -17.18 -19.25 26.76
N ASP A 158 -17.26 -20.22 27.69
CA ASP A 158 -16.08 -20.99 28.10
C ASP A 158 -15.53 -21.73 26.89
N ALA A 159 -14.30 -21.47 26.55
CA ALA A 159 -13.61 -22.12 25.42
C ALA A 159 -12.10 -22.19 25.70
N ASP A 160 -11.50 -23.29 25.29
CA ASP A 160 -10.09 -23.58 25.52
C ASP A 160 -9.25 -23.24 24.27
N LEU A 161 -9.84 -23.44 23.09
CA LEU A 161 -9.16 -23.40 21.80
C LEU A 161 -9.84 -22.44 20.85
N SER A 162 -9.02 -21.79 20.03
CA SER A 162 -9.46 -21.09 18.82
C SER A 162 -9.30 -22.03 17.62
N ILE A 163 -10.38 -22.37 16.96
CA ILE A 163 -10.40 -23.20 15.75
C ILE A 163 -10.48 -22.28 14.54
N ASN A 164 -9.42 -22.24 13.77
CA ASN A 164 -9.30 -21.41 12.58
C ASN A 164 -9.39 -22.29 11.33
N GLY A 165 -10.57 -22.29 10.73
CA GLY A 165 -10.83 -22.98 9.47
C GLY A 165 -10.31 -22.13 8.30
N LEU A 166 -9.59 -22.77 7.39
CA LEU A 166 -9.06 -22.16 6.17
C LEU A 166 -9.19 -23.13 4.99
N LEU A 167 -9.04 -22.60 3.76
CA LEU A 167 -8.99 -23.43 2.56
C LEU A 167 -7.59 -23.98 2.33
N ASP A 168 -6.58 -23.12 2.49
CA ASP A 168 -5.17 -23.44 2.27
C ASP A 168 -4.31 -22.70 3.28
N SER A 169 -3.43 -23.41 3.99
CA SER A 169 -2.59 -22.80 5.00
C SER A 169 -1.41 -22.00 4.41
N GLU A 170 -0.89 -22.39 3.24
CA GLU A 170 0.25 -21.69 2.62
C GLU A 170 -0.13 -20.29 2.12
N THR A 171 -1.37 -20.11 1.65
CA THR A 171 -1.91 -18.81 1.21
C THR A 171 -2.67 -18.06 2.31
N SER A 172 -2.56 -18.53 3.56
CA SER A 172 -3.18 -17.83 4.67
C SER A 172 -2.31 -16.68 5.17
N THR A 173 -2.95 -15.63 5.66
CA THR A 173 -2.30 -14.39 6.12
C THR A 173 -1.19 -14.65 7.14
N ASP A 174 -1.39 -15.59 8.07
CA ASP A 174 -0.42 -15.88 9.14
C ASP A 174 0.86 -16.54 8.59
N PHE A 175 0.72 -17.41 7.58
CA PHE A 175 1.86 -18.09 6.98
C PHE A 175 2.54 -17.22 5.90
N GLU A 176 1.79 -16.49 5.09
CA GLU A 176 2.35 -15.53 4.12
C GLU A 176 3.13 -14.40 4.83
N ALA A 177 2.63 -13.92 5.96
CA ALA A 177 3.32 -12.90 6.76
C ALA A 177 4.52 -13.45 7.56
N GLY A 178 4.75 -14.76 7.57
CA GLY A 178 5.81 -15.40 8.34
C GLY A 178 5.62 -15.34 9.86
N THR A 179 4.42 -14.99 10.33
CA THR A 179 4.06 -15.07 11.77
C THR A 179 3.84 -16.49 12.22
N SER A 180 3.49 -17.38 11.30
CA SER A 180 3.39 -18.82 11.51
C SER A 180 4.26 -19.57 10.50
N GLU A 181 4.96 -20.61 10.94
CA GLU A 181 5.86 -21.42 10.11
C GLU A 181 5.61 -22.92 10.40
N LEU A 182 5.49 -23.73 9.34
CA LEU A 182 5.37 -25.17 9.47
C LEU A 182 6.70 -25.79 9.91
N THR A 183 6.73 -26.46 11.06
CA THR A 183 7.95 -27.08 11.61
C THR A 183 8.01 -28.57 11.32
N SER A 184 6.88 -29.26 11.18
CA SER A 184 6.80 -30.70 10.92
C SER A 184 5.49 -31.09 10.25
N GLY A 185 5.51 -32.11 9.41
CA GLY A 185 4.34 -32.63 8.72
C GLY A 185 4.05 -31.95 7.40
N VAL A 186 2.78 -31.76 7.08
CA VAL A 186 2.30 -31.15 5.83
C VAL A 186 1.30 -30.04 6.10
N ALA A 187 1.24 -29.08 5.19
CA ALA A 187 0.27 -28.01 5.18
C ALA A 187 -1.14 -28.53 4.87
N ILE A 188 -2.17 -27.81 5.35
CA ILE A 188 -3.55 -28.03 4.92
C ILE A 188 -3.72 -27.37 3.56
N THR A 189 -4.33 -28.10 2.64
CA THR A 189 -4.61 -27.65 1.27
C THR A 189 -6.09 -27.76 0.93
N ALA A 190 -6.48 -27.19 -0.21
CA ALA A 190 -7.86 -27.30 -0.70
C ALA A 190 -8.34 -28.77 -0.87
N ASP A 191 -7.44 -29.72 -1.07
CA ASP A 191 -7.72 -31.14 -1.17
C ASP A 191 -8.14 -31.79 0.17
N ASP A 192 -7.94 -31.10 1.28
CA ASP A 192 -8.33 -31.56 2.61
C ASP A 192 -9.75 -31.13 3.01
N LYS A 193 -10.47 -30.49 2.09
CA LYS A 193 -11.89 -30.17 2.26
C LYS A 193 -12.69 -31.39 2.66
N GLY A 194 -13.37 -31.34 3.82
CA GLY A 194 -14.18 -32.43 4.36
C GLY A 194 -13.39 -33.51 5.10
N LYS A 195 -12.08 -33.40 5.24
CA LYS A 195 -11.27 -34.30 6.06
C LYS A 195 -11.06 -33.70 7.44
N ASN A 196 -11.15 -34.54 8.48
CA ASN A 196 -10.92 -34.15 9.87
C ASN A 196 -9.42 -34.12 10.18
N VAL A 197 -8.72 -33.15 9.61
CA VAL A 197 -7.27 -32.90 9.81
C VAL A 197 -7.04 -31.58 10.50
N ALA A 198 -5.92 -31.47 11.19
CA ALA A 198 -5.55 -30.25 11.90
C ALA A 198 -4.05 -29.99 11.86
N MET A 199 -3.68 -28.74 11.91
CA MET A 199 -2.33 -28.28 12.26
C MET A 199 -2.39 -27.66 13.66
N VAL A 200 -1.48 -28.08 14.53
CA VAL A 200 -1.40 -27.65 15.93
C VAL A 200 -0.12 -26.86 16.19
N GLU A 201 -0.17 -25.96 17.14
CA GLU A 201 1.00 -25.18 17.53
C GLU A 201 2.00 -26.03 18.31
N GLU A 202 3.31 -25.74 18.15
CA GLU A 202 4.42 -26.52 18.67
C GLU A 202 4.40 -26.67 20.19
N ASN A 203 4.04 -25.60 20.94
CA ASN A 203 3.98 -25.64 22.40
C ASN A 203 2.80 -26.48 22.90
N LEU A 204 1.63 -26.36 22.24
CA LEU A 204 0.48 -27.20 22.53
C LEU A 204 0.77 -28.69 22.24
N ALA A 205 1.45 -28.95 21.13
CA ALA A 205 1.88 -30.30 20.78
C ALA A 205 2.87 -30.89 21.80
N LYS A 206 3.84 -30.08 22.26
CA LYS A 206 4.82 -30.48 23.29
C LYS A 206 4.17 -30.76 24.65
N GLN A 207 3.21 -29.93 25.06
CA GLN A 207 2.51 -30.10 26.35
C GLN A 207 1.76 -31.42 26.41
N ASN A 208 1.20 -31.85 25.27
CA ASN A 208 0.40 -33.07 25.16
C ASN A 208 1.17 -34.26 24.55
N ASP A 209 2.50 -34.16 24.39
CA ASP A 209 3.34 -35.20 23.77
C ASP A 209 2.89 -35.62 22.36
N TRP A 210 2.25 -34.75 21.60
CA TRP A 210 1.70 -35.04 20.28
C TRP A 210 2.74 -35.01 19.17
N LYS A 211 2.53 -35.88 18.20
CA LYS A 211 3.31 -35.99 16.97
C LYS A 211 2.40 -35.96 15.75
N VAL A 212 2.96 -35.65 14.61
CA VAL A 212 2.27 -35.79 13.33
C VAL A 212 1.76 -37.23 13.17
N GLY A 213 0.46 -37.35 12.90
CA GLY A 213 -0.25 -38.65 12.80
C GLY A 213 -1.14 -38.98 14.00
N ASP A 214 -0.92 -38.36 15.16
CA ASP A 214 -1.76 -38.51 16.34
C ASP A 214 -3.13 -37.85 16.15
N SER A 215 -4.06 -38.14 17.05
CA SER A 215 -5.41 -37.57 16.97
C SER A 215 -5.86 -37.09 18.34
N PHE A 216 -6.59 -35.98 18.34
CA PHE A 216 -7.20 -35.39 19.52
C PHE A 216 -8.67 -35.05 19.25
N THR A 217 -9.44 -34.83 20.28
CA THR A 217 -10.87 -34.55 20.17
C THR A 217 -11.18 -33.18 20.71
N VAL A 218 -11.99 -32.43 19.98
CA VAL A 218 -12.53 -31.15 20.41
C VAL A 218 -14.04 -31.24 20.51
N THR A 219 -14.61 -30.45 21.40
CA THR A 219 -16.06 -30.34 21.58
C THR A 219 -16.47 -28.91 21.27
N SER A 220 -17.57 -28.73 20.52
CA SER A 220 -18.10 -27.39 20.25
C SER A 220 -18.43 -26.66 21.56
N SER A 221 -18.39 -25.35 21.56
CA SER A 221 -18.64 -24.50 22.73
C SER A 221 -20.04 -24.72 23.35
N ASP A 222 -21.02 -25.17 22.55
CA ASP A 222 -22.36 -25.57 23.02
C ASP A 222 -22.43 -27.00 23.58
N GLY A 223 -21.32 -27.76 23.57
CA GLY A 223 -21.21 -29.11 24.06
C GLY A 223 -21.83 -30.19 23.18
N ASN A 224 -22.47 -29.83 22.07
CA ASN A 224 -23.30 -30.76 21.28
C ASN A 224 -22.52 -31.54 20.24
N THR A 225 -21.44 -31.00 19.69
CA THR A 225 -20.69 -31.60 18.59
C THR A 225 -19.28 -31.98 19.05
N LYS A 226 -18.92 -33.26 18.89
CA LYS A 226 -17.55 -33.75 19.12
C LYS A 226 -16.91 -34.13 17.81
N VAL A 227 -15.70 -33.62 17.56
CA VAL A 227 -14.93 -33.90 16.34
C VAL A 227 -13.54 -34.39 16.74
N THR A 228 -13.18 -35.57 16.22
CA THR A 228 -11.81 -36.08 16.35
C THR A 228 -11.00 -35.64 15.15
N LEU A 229 -9.88 -34.99 15.38
CA LEU A 229 -8.98 -34.38 14.41
C LEU A 229 -7.65 -35.13 14.39
N LYS A 230 -7.15 -35.43 13.19
CA LYS A 230 -5.83 -36.01 13.00
C LYS A 230 -4.80 -34.88 12.75
N ILE A 231 -3.71 -34.92 13.49
CA ILE A 231 -2.61 -33.96 13.33
C ILE A 231 -1.84 -34.29 12.05
N VAL A 232 -1.88 -33.39 11.06
CA VAL A 232 -1.14 -33.49 9.80
C VAL A 232 0.09 -32.62 9.78
N GLY A 233 0.09 -31.51 10.55
CA GLY A 233 1.19 -30.58 10.66
C GLY A 233 1.35 -30.02 12.07
N ILE A 234 2.57 -29.66 12.41
CA ILE A 234 2.91 -28.89 13.61
C ILE A 234 3.55 -27.61 13.12
N TYR A 235 3.06 -26.48 13.61
CA TYR A 235 3.56 -25.17 13.24
C TYR A 235 4.04 -24.42 14.47
N LYS A 236 4.89 -23.43 14.27
CA LYS A 236 5.35 -22.50 15.30
C LYS A 236 4.81 -21.12 15.00
N THR A 237 4.34 -20.42 16.01
CA THR A 237 3.93 -19.01 15.89
C THR A 237 4.90 -18.07 16.60
N THR A 238 5.07 -16.87 16.04
CA THR A 238 5.77 -15.74 16.67
C THR A 238 4.78 -14.66 17.14
N ASP A 239 3.47 -14.90 17.01
CA ASP A 239 2.42 -14.00 17.49
C ASP A 239 2.51 -13.84 19.02
N PRO A 240 2.72 -12.61 19.55
CA PRO A 240 2.81 -12.40 20.99
C PRO A 240 1.44 -12.51 21.70
N GLY A 241 0.35 -12.61 20.94
CA GLY A 241 -1.01 -12.54 21.47
C GLY A 241 -1.42 -11.13 21.91
N SER A 242 -2.68 -10.98 22.22
CA SER A 242 -3.24 -9.74 22.79
C SER A 242 -3.13 -9.74 24.31
N ASP A 243 -3.25 -8.56 24.96
CA ASP A 243 -3.31 -8.46 26.42
C ASP A 243 -4.48 -9.30 27.00
N MET A 244 -5.54 -9.51 26.24
CA MET A 244 -6.67 -10.36 26.61
C MET A 244 -6.35 -11.86 26.59
N ALA A 245 -5.32 -12.29 25.86
CA ALA A 245 -4.86 -13.68 25.82
C ALA A 245 -4.35 -14.17 27.18
N GLN A 246 -3.98 -13.23 28.10
CA GLN A 246 -3.62 -13.56 29.46
C GLN A 246 -4.83 -13.98 30.32
N ASN A 247 -6.05 -13.60 29.91
CA ASN A 247 -7.27 -13.85 30.65
C ASN A 247 -8.13 -14.97 30.07
N PHE A 248 -7.90 -15.35 28.81
CA PHE A 248 -8.72 -16.34 28.09
C PHE A 248 -7.85 -17.29 27.29
N SER A 249 -7.94 -18.58 27.60
CA SER A 249 -7.14 -19.64 26.98
C SER A 249 -7.33 -19.70 25.46
N PHE A 250 -8.53 -19.52 24.95
CA PHE A 250 -8.82 -19.56 23.52
C PHE A 250 -8.22 -18.36 22.74
N LEU A 251 -7.86 -17.26 23.42
CA LEU A 251 -7.17 -16.12 22.80
C LEU A 251 -5.64 -16.26 22.83
N ASN A 252 -5.13 -17.28 23.52
CA ASN A 252 -3.71 -17.59 23.54
C ASN A 252 -3.28 -18.11 22.16
N PRO A 253 -2.29 -17.49 21.49
CA PRO A 253 -1.82 -17.94 20.16
C PRO A 253 -1.38 -19.40 20.11
N TYR A 254 -0.93 -19.96 21.24
CA TYR A 254 -0.51 -21.35 21.34
C TYR A 254 -1.69 -22.33 21.36
N ASN A 255 -2.91 -21.88 21.67
CA ASN A 255 -4.14 -22.66 21.61
C ASN A 255 -4.91 -22.48 20.28
N LYS A 256 -4.27 -21.91 19.26
CA LYS A 256 -4.83 -21.78 17.93
C LYS A 256 -4.61 -23.07 17.14
N VAL A 257 -5.68 -23.63 16.59
CA VAL A 257 -5.67 -24.85 15.77
C VAL A 257 -6.18 -24.52 14.38
N TYR A 258 -5.40 -24.80 13.35
CA TYR A 258 -5.85 -24.68 11.97
C TYR A 258 -6.49 -25.96 11.48
N VAL A 259 -7.62 -25.85 10.81
CA VAL A 259 -8.39 -26.95 10.24
C VAL A 259 -8.95 -26.56 8.87
N PRO A 260 -9.36 -27.48 7.99
CA PRO A 260 -10.16 -27.10 6.83
C PRO A 260 -11.42 -26.34 7.27
N TYR A 261 -11.81 -25.28 6.54
CA TYR A 261 -12.98 -24.45 6.91
C TYR A 261 -14.26 -25.28 7.09
N THR A 262 -14.40 -26.39 6.35
CA THR A 262 -15.55 -27.35 6.49
C THR A 262 -15.59 -28.03 7.85
N VAL A 263 -14.44 -28.27 8.48
CA VAL A 263 -14.34 -28.83 9.83
C VAL A 263 -14.73 -27.78 10.87
N ALA A 264 -14.24 -26.55 10.73
CA ALA A 264 -14.66 -25.43 11.58
C ALA A 264 -16.19 -25.25 11.53
N ASN A 265 -16.78 -25.30 10.33
CA ASN A 265 -18.22 -25.24 10.14
C ASN A 265 -18.96 -26.37 10.80
N THR A 266 -18.42 -27.61 10.78
CA THR A 266 -19.01 -28.77 11.46
C THR A 266 -19.05 -28.56 12.98
N ILE A 267 -17.98 -27.98 13.55
CA ILE A 267 -17.91 -27.63 14.98
C ILE A 267 -18.86 -26.46 15.30
N LYS A 268 -19.02 -25.52 14.41
CA LYS A 268 -19.85 -24.31 14.54
C LYS A 268 -21.36 -24.63 14.50
N GLY A 269 -21.75 -25.66 13.72
CA GLY A 269 -23.12 -26.13 13.63
C GLY A 269 -23.63 -26.32 12.20
N SER A 270 -24.80 -26.96 12.09
CA SER A 270 -25.41 -27.32 10.79
C SER A 270 -25.73 -26.14 9.89
N ASP A 271 -26.02 -25.00 10.47
CA ASP A 271 -26.45 -23.76 9.76
C ASP A 271 -25.31 -23.12 8.99
N TYR A 272 -24.06 -23.48 9.31
CA TYR A 272 -22.86 -22.98 8.67
C TYR A 272 -22.32 -23.87 7.55
N LYS A 273 -23.10 -24.92 7.17
CA LYS A 273 -22.68 -25.82 6.10
C LYS A 273 -22.56 -25.09 4.76
N ASN A 274 -21.42 -25.23 4.07
CA ASN A 274 -21.10 -24.56 2.82
C ASN A 274 -21.04 -23.02 2.89
N THR A 275 -20.72 -22.48 4.05
CA THR A 275 -20.52 -21.05 4.22
C THR A 275 -19.11 -20.75 4.71
N VAL A 276 -18.73 -19.47 4.69
CA VAL A 276 -17.48 -18.97 5.27
C VAL A 276 -17.75 -17.62 5.95
N ASP A 277 -16.92 -17.25 6.92
CA ASP A 277 -17.05 -15.96 7.62
C ASP A 277 -16.44 -14.82 6.80
N SER A 278 -15.39 -15.12 6.05
CA SER A 278 -14.75 -14.21 5.12
C SER A 278 -14.02 -14.96 4.00
N ALA A 279 -13.82 -14.28 2.90
CA ALA A 279 -13.02 -14.75 1.79
C ALA A 279 -11.98 -13.69 1.43
N VAL A 280 -10.71 -14.07 1.36
CA VAL A 280 -9.60 -13.19 1.01
C VAL A 280 -9.14 -13.53 -0.39
N TYR A 281 -9.06 -12.53 -1.24
CA TYR A 281 -8.59 -12.64 -2.63
C TYR A 281 -7.28 -11.87 -2.75
N THR A 282 -6.25 -12.54 -3.23
CA THR A 282 -4.95 -11.91 -3.52
C THR A 282 -4.87 -11.60 -5.00
N MET A 283 -4.66 -10.34 -5.32
CA MET A 283 -4.56 -9.89 -6.71
C MET A 283 -3.18 -10.21 -7.29
N ASP A 284 -3.12 -10.32 -8.61
CA ASP A 284 -1.86 -10.41 -9.38
C ASP A 284 -1.03 -9.12 -9.26
N ASP A 285 -1.69 -7.96 -9.16
CA ASP A 285 -1.11 -6.63 -8.87
C ASP A 285 -2.08 -5.82 -8.01
N ALA A 286 -1.58 -5.16 -6.97
CA ALA A 286 -2.36 -4.27 -6.11
C ALA A 286 -3.06 -3.13 -6.88
N ALA A 287 -2.53 -2.72 -8.04
CA ALA A 287 -3.17 -1.74 -8.91
C ALA A 287 -4.53 -2.23 -9.47
N ASN A 288 -4.75 -3.53 -9.51
CA ASN A 288 -5.97 -4.14 -10.04
C ASN A 288 -7.11 -4.25 -9.01
N ILE A 289 -6.87 -3.89 -7.74
CA ILE A 289 -7.89 -3.89 -6.67
C ILE A 289 -9.14 -3.13 -7.11
N SER A 290 -9.00 -1.90 -7.60
CA SER A 290 -10.14 -1.09 -8.04
C SER A 290 -10.89 -1.66 -9.25
N ALA A 291 -10.19 -2.38 -10.12
CA ALA A 291 -10.81 -3.08 -11.25
C ALA A 291 -11.61 -4.29 -10.74
N PHE A 292 -11.00 -5.09 -9.88
CA PHE A 292 -11.65 -6.23 -9.23
C PHE A 292 -12.90 -5.81 -8.45
N GLU A 293 -12.85 -4.75 -7.61
CA GLU A 293 -14.02 -4.27 -6.88
C GLU A 293 -15.18 -3.86 -7.78
N LYS A 294 -14.88 -3.24 -8.93
CA LYS A 294 -15.92 -2.85 -9.91
C LYS A 294 -16.57 -4.06 -10.58
N GLU A 295 -15.80 -5.08 -10.89
CA GLU A 295 -16.32 -6.32 -11.47
C GLU A 295 -17.07 -7.15 -10.41
N ALA A 296 -16.53 -7.25 -9.20
CA ALA A 296 -17.17 -7.94 -8.09
C ALA A 296 -18.56 -7.37 -7.76
N LYS A 297 -18.71 -6.04 -7.75
CA LYS A 297 -20.01 -5.37 -7.51
C LYS A 297 -21.07 -5.66 -8.58
N LYS A 298 -20.71 -6.25 -9.71
CA LYS A 298 -21.67 -6.69 -10.75
C LYS A 298 -22.18 -8.12 -10.52
N VAL A 299 -21.63 -8.83 -9.54
CA VAL A 299 -22.07 -10.18 -9.17
C VAL A 299 -23.36 -10.03 -8.34
N ASP A 300 -24.48 -10.34 -8.98
CA ASP A 300 -25.83 -10.15 -8.41
C ASP A 300 -26.17 -11.18 -7.32
N SER A 301 -25.42 -12.28 -7.20
CA SER A 301 -25.63 -13.32 -6.17
C SER A 301 -25.29 -12.81 -4.77
N ILE A 302 -24.42 -11.80 -4.65
CA ILE A 302 -23.95 -11.26 -3.37
C ILE A 302 -24.82 -10.11 -2.92
N ASP A 303 -25.31 -10.20 -1.69
CA ASP A 303 -26.05 -9.12 -1.03
C ASP A 303 -25.10 -8.01 -0.54
N TRP A 304 -24.88 -7.00 -1.39
CA TRP A 304 -24.02 -5.85 -1.07
C TRP A 304 -24.57 -4.91 0.00
N ASP A 305 -25.79 -5.13 0.49
CA ASP A 305 -26.32 -4.43 1.66
C ASP A 305 -25.83 -5.08 2.95
N THR A 306 -25.56 -6.38 2.94
CA THR A 306 -25.05 -7.14 4.08
C THR A 306 -23.54 -7.29 4.04
N PHE A 307 -22.95 -7.45 2.85
CA PHE A 307 -21.52 -7.70 2.68
C PHE A 307 -20.80 -6.50 2.09
N LYS A 308 -19.51 -6.42 2.37
CA LYS A 308 -18.60 -5.44 1.75
C LYS A 308 -17.31 -6.09 1.30
N LEU A 309 -16.69 -5.49 0.30
CA LEU A 309 -15.29 -5.72 -0.01
C LEU A 309 -14.45 -4.74 0.81
N ASP A 310 -13.56 -5.27 1.59
CA ASP A 310 -12.55 -4.51 2.35
C ASP A 310 -11.20 -4.74 1.65
N ALA A 311 -10.84 -3.81 0.81
CA ALA A 311 -9.49 -3.72 0.32
C ALA A 311 -8.64 -3.17 1.46
N ASN A 312 -7.56 -3.83 1.82
CA ASN A 312 -6.62 -3.33 2.83
C ASN A 312 -5.86 -2.10 2.31
N ASP A 313 -6.65 -1.16 1.76
CA ASP A 313 -6.20 0.02 1.02
C ASP A 313 -5.60 1.08 1.95
N THR A 314 -5.99 1.10 3.22
CA THR A 314 -5.50 2.08 4.18
C THR A 314 -4.00 1.96 4.42
N LEU A 315 -3.47 0.74 4.52
CA LEU A 315 -2.04 0.51 4.70
C LEU A 315 -1.26 0.85 3.42
N TYR A 316 -1.81 0.46 2.27
CA TYR A 316 -1.28 0.80 0.95
C TYR A 316 -1.25 2.33 0.75
N GLN A 317 -2.35 3.03 1.03
CA GLN A 317 -2.45 4.48 0.93
C GLN A 317 -1.47 5.20 1.87
N GLN A 318 -1.29 4.71 3.09
CA GLN A 318 -0.34 5.27 4.05
C GLN A 318 1.12 5.11 3.59
N MET A 319 1.47 4.01 2.94
CA MET A 319 2.83 3.78 2.45
C MET A 319 3.11 4.48 1.13
N ILE A 320 2.16 4.47 0.20
CA ILE A 320 2.34 5.00 -1.16
C ILE A 320 2.01 6.49 -1.24
N GLY A 321 1.10 7.00 -0.44
CA GLY A 321 0.70 8.42 -0.45
C GLY A 321 1.86 9.40 -0.39
N PRO A 322 2.85 9.25 0.51
CA PRO A 322 4.06 10.07 0.53
C PRO A 322 4.88 9.95 -0.76
N ILE A 323 5.03 8.74 -1.30
CA ILE A 323 5.83 8.46 -2.51
C ILE A 323 5.18 9.09 -3.74
N ASP A 324 3.87 8.93 -3.91
CA ASP A 324 3.11 9.55 -5.00
C ASP A 324 3.12 11.08 -4.93
N SER A 325 3.10 11.63 -3.72
CA SER A 325 3.22 13.08 -3.49
C SER A 325 4.58 13.60 -3.96
N VAL A 326 5.66 12.88 -3.66
CA VAL A 326 7.02 13.22 -4.11
C VAL A 326 7.14 13.11 -5.63
N ALA A 327 6.59 12.05 -6.24
CA ALA A 327 6.57 11.88 -7.69
C ALA A 327 5.83 13.02 -8.40
N SER A 328 4.63 13.36 -7.91
CA SER A 328 3.79 14.44 -8.46
C SER A 328 4.46 15.82 -8.30
N PHE A 329 5.06 16.09 -7.14
CA PHE A 329 5.82 17.31 -6.90
C PHE A 329 6.99 17.41 -7.87
N SER A 330 7.79 16.36 -8.03
CA SER A 330 8.93 16.31 -8.94
C SER A 330 8.51 16.56 -10.38
N LYS A 331 7.42 15.98 -10.83
CA LYS A 331 6.83 16.22 -12.16
C LYS A 331 6.47 17.69 -12.37
N ASN A 332 5.82 18.32 -11.39
CA ASN A 332 5.48 19.75 -11.46
C ASN A 332 6.73 20.63 -11.51
N VAL A 333 7.75 20.32 -10.72
CA VAL A 333 9.05 21.04 -10.74
C VAL A 333 9.68 20.95 -12.12
N VAL A 334 9.71 19.78 -12.76
CA VAL A 334 10.24 19.60 -14.12
C VAL A 334 9.53 20.52 -15.12
N TYR A 335 8.19 20.62 -15.07
CA TYR A 335 7.45 21.52 -15.96
C TYR A 335 7.77 23.00 -15.70
N ILE A 336 7.75 23.43 -14.44
CA ILE A 336 8.03 24.83 -14.08
C ILE A 336 9.45 25.21 -14.49
N VAL A 337 10.44 24.36 -14.17
CA VAL A 337 11.85 24.61 -14.51
C VAL A 337 12.06 24.61 -16.03
N SER A 338 11.38 23.74 -16.76
CA SER A 338 11.48 23.69 -18.23
C SER A 338 10.95 24.98 -18.88
N ILE A 339 9.80 25.48 -18.41
CA ILE A 339 9.21 26.73 -18.91
C ILE A 339 10.08 27.94 -18.53
N ALA A 340 10.45 28.02 -17.25
CA ALA A 340 11.31 29.12 -16.77
C ALA A 340 12.68 29.12 -17.47
N GLY A 341 13.30 27.94 -17.61
CA GLY A 341 14.56 27.77 -18.34
C GLY A 341 14.47 28.21 -19.79
N ALA A 342 13.41 27.86 -20.50
CA ALA A 342 13.18 28.28 -21.88
C ALA A 342 13.04 29.80 -21.99
N LEU A 343 12.33 30.45 -21.06
CA LEU A 343 12.17 31.89 -21.02
C LEU A 343 13.50 32.60 -20.71
N ILE A 344 14.23 32.16 -19.68
CA ILE A 344 15.52 32.77 -19.28
C ILE A 344 16.53 32.63 -20.41
N LEU A 345 16.67 31.44 -20.99
CA LEU A 345 17.58 31.22 -22.11
C LEU A 345 17.17 32.03 -23.35
N GLY A 346 15.86 32.11 -23.64
CA GLY A 346 15.35 32.94 -24.73
C GLY A 346 15.69 34.42 -24.57
N LEU A 347 15.58 34.97 -23.36
CA LEU A 347 15.97 36.32 -23.03
C LEU A 347 17.48 36.53 -23.18
N LEU A 348 18.30 35.58 -22.72
CA LEU A 348 19.77 35.68 -22.87
C LEU A 348 20.17 35.65 -24.34
N VAL A 349 19.56 34.80 -25.16
CA VAL A 349 19.82 34.76 -26.61
C VAL A 349 19.33 36.05 -27.29
N MET A 350 18.19 36.59 -26.83
CA MET A 350 17.70 37.87 -27.33
C MET A 350 18.72 39.03 -27.05
N MET A 351 19.29 39.04 -25.86
CA MET A 351 20.38 40.00 -25.56
C MET A 351 21.59 39.79 -26.46
N GLN A 352 22.00 38.53 -26.71
CA GLN A 352 23.12 38.26 -27.60
C GLN A 352 22.85 38.72 -29.05
N VAL A 353 21.65 38.51 -29.55
CA VAL A 353 21.21 38.97 -30.88
C VAL A 353 21.25 40.51 -30.93
N ARG A 354 20.76 41.16 -29.88
CA ARG A 354 20.75 42.64 -29.80
C ARG A 354 22.15 43.23 -29.82
N ASP A 355 23.11 42.64 -29.13
CA ASP A 355 24.49 43.09 -29.10
C ASP A 355 25.25 42.84 -30.39
N ARG A 356 24.80 41.87 -31.19
CA ARG A 356 25.39 41.54 -32.50
C ARG A 356 24.60 42.12 -33.69
N LYS A 357 23.69 43.05 -33.41
CA LYS A 357 22.78 43.58 -34.42
C LYS A 357 23.54 44.19 -35.63
N TYR A 358 24.66 44.90 -35.38
CA TYR A 358 25.50 45.49 -36.42
C TYR A 358 26.22 44.40 -37.25
N GLU A 359 26.85 43.41 -36.60
CA GLU A 359 27.53 42.28 -37.28
C GLU A 359 26.56 41.54 -38.21
N MET A 360 25.31 41.30 -37.74
CA MET A 360 24.27 40.67 -38.53
C MET A 360 23.78 41.54 -39.67
N GLY A 361 23.69 42.85 -39.46
CA GLY A 361 23.35 43.81 -40.50
C GLY A 361 24.34 43.79 -41.66
N VAL A 362 25.63 43.75 -41.36
CA VAL A 362 26.70 43.61 -42.35
C VAL A 362 26.59 42.28 -43.10
N LEU A 363 26.40 41.18 -42.41
CA LEU A 363 26.27 39.86 -43.05
C LEU A 363 25.06 39.77 -43.98
N LEU A 364 23.93 40.37 -43.59
CA LEU A 364 22.74 40.47 -44.43
C LEU A 364 22.96 41.39 -45.64
N ALA A 365 23.73 42.46 -45.47
CA ALA A 365 24.08 43.36 -46.60
C ALA A 365 24.99 42.71 -47.63
N ILE A 366 25.87 41.79 -47.23
CA ILE A 366 26.71 40.97 -48.13
C ILE A 366 25.92 39.84 -48.79
N GLY A 367 24.61 39.64 -48.43
CA GLY A 367 23.74 38.66 -49.06
C GLY A 367 23.62 37.32 -48.35
N GLU A 368 24.07 37.23 -47.09
CA GLU A 368 23.86 35.97 -46.29
C GLU A 368 22.38 35.74 -45.98
N LYS A 369 21.90 34.49 -46.16
CA LYS A 369 20.50 34.17 -45.92
C LYS A 369 20.17 34.28 -44.43
N ARG A 370 19.01 34.88 -44.06
CA ARG A 370 18.51 35.01 -42.68
C ARG A 370 18.46 33.67 -41.95
N GLY A 371 18.06 32.60 -42.63
CA GLY A 371 18.01 31.24 -42.06
C GLY A 371 19.39 30.73 -41.61
N LYS A 372 20.50 31.09 -42.29
CA LYS A 372 21.83 30.67 -41.87
C LYS A 372 22.29 31.40 -40.61
N LEU A 373 21.82 32.65 -40.39
CA LEU A 373 22.09 33.37 -39.13
C LEU A 373 21.34 32.77 -37.95
N ILE A 374 20.08 32.40 -38.16
CA ILE A 374 19.29 31.70 -37.15
C ILE A 374 19.91 30.33 -36.82
N ALA A 375 20.31 29.59 -37.83
CA ALA A 375 20.98 28.30 -37.66
C ALA A 375 22.31 28.43 -36.89
N GLN A 376 23.04 29.54 -37.04
CA GLN A 376 24.25 29.80 -36.28
C GLN A 376 23.96 29.93 -34.78
N PHE A 377 22.91 30.69 -34.38
CA PHE A 377 22.50 30.78 -32.97
C PHE A 377 22.02 29.47 -32.42
N PHE A 378 21.26 28.72 -33.22
CA PHE A 378 20.82 27.39 -32.81
C PHE A 378 22.01 26.44 -32.53
N VAL A 379 23.02 26.44 -33.37
CA VAL A 379 24.26 25.67 -33.16
C VAL A 379 25.04 26.15 -31.94
N GLU A 380 25.13 27.46 -31.68
CA GLU A 380 25.75 27.98 -30.47
C GLU A 380 25.08 27.45 -29.22
N ILE A 381 23.75 27.48 -29.15
CA ILE A 381 22.96 26.96 -28.01
C ILE A 381 23.05 25.42 -27.93
N LEU A 382 23.02 24.71 -29.06
CA LEU A 382 23.13 23.26 -29.09
C LEU A 382 24.48 22.79 -28.56
N ILE A 383 25.59 23.47 -28.88
CA ILE A 383 26.91 23.15 -28.31
C ILE A 383 26.91 23.34 -26.79
N VAL A 384 26.35 24.47 -26.32
CA VAL A 384 26.22 24.75 -24.89
C VAL A 384 25.35 23.68 -24.22
N ALA A 385 24.22 23.33 -24.85
CA ALA A 385 23.30 22.29 -24.35
C ALA A 385 23.98 20.92 -24.20
N LEU A 386 24.77 20.49 -25.17
CA LEU A 386 25.51 19.22 -25.11
C LEU A 386 26.55 19.18 -23.99
N ILE A 387 27.30 20.31 -23.79
CA ILE A 387 28.25 20.37 -22.69
C ILE A 387 27.52 20.39 -21.34
N SER A 388 26.45 21.18 -21.22
CA SER A 388 25.62 21.25 -20.01
C SER A 388 24.96 19.92 -19.67
N PHE A 389 24.53 19.18 -20.70
CA PHE A 389 23.99 17.83 -20.54
C PHE A 389 25.02 16.88 -19.91
N GLY A 390 26.26 16.89 -20.39
CA GLY A 390 27.33 16.07 -19.82
C GLY A 390 27.63 16.43 -18.36
N LEU A 391 27.66 17.73 -18.04
CA LEU A 391 27.87 18.21 -16.66
C LEU A 391 26.68 17.86 -15.76
N ALA A 392 25.45 17.99 -16.26
CA ALA A 392 24.26 17.63 -15.53
C ALA A 392 24.21 16.12 -15.24
N ALA A 393 24.53 15.27 -16.20
CA ALA A 393 24.59 13.82 -16.01
C ALA A 393 25.59 13.42 -14.91
N ALA A 394 26.73 14.12 -14.81
CA ALA A 394 27.73 13.85 -13.78
C ALA A 394 27.32 14.32 -12.37
N SER A 395 26.49 15.36 -12.25
CA SER A 395 26.14 15.99 -10.96
C SER A 395 24.73 15.66 -10.46
N SER A 396 23.84 15.19 -11.33
CA SER A 396 22.41 15.03 -10.99
C SER A 396 22.15 13.98 -9.91
N HIS A 397 22.93 12.90 -9.87
CA HIS A 397 22.78 11.84 -8.86
C HIS A 397 22.86 12.42 -7.43
N TYR A 398 23.87 13.26 -7.16
CA TYR A 398 24.02 13.87 -5.83
C TYR A 398 22.87 14.84 -5.49
N VAL A 399 22.42 15.62 -6.47
CA VAL A 399 21.34 16.60 -6.25
C VAL A 399 19.99 15.87 -6.07
N ALA A 400 19.73 14.85 -6.86
CA ALA A 400 18.51 14.07 -6.79
C ALA A 400 18.39 13.33 -5.46
N GLN A 401 19.46 12.69 -4.98
CA GLN A 401 19.48 11.98 -3.70
C GLN A 401 19.22 12.93 -2.53
N LEU A 402 19.87 14.11 -2.53
CA LEU A 402 19.69 15.09 -1.47
C LEU A 402 18.26 15.64 -1.43
N ALA A 403 17.70 15.97 -2.59
CA ALA A 403 16.34 16.51 -2.70
C ALA A 403 15.27 15.42 -2.40
N GLY A 404 15.46 14.20 -2.89
CA GLY A 404 14.53 13.09 -2.68
C GLY A 404 14.42 12.70 -1.21
N ASN A 405 15.55 12.55 -0.53
CA ASN A 405 15.58 12.21 0.90
C ASN A 405 14.95 13.32 1.75
N GLN A 406 15.22 14.58 1.45
CA GLN A 406 14.63 15.70 2.18
C GLN A 406 13.10 15.78 1.99
N LEU A 407 12.60 15.48 0.80
CA LEU A 407 11.16 15.43 0.55
C LEU A 407 10.47 14.29 1.30
N LEU A 408 11.09 13.10 1.36
CA LEU A 408 10.57 11.97 2.13
C LEU A 408 10.55 12.29 3.63
N GLU A 409 11.60 12.85 4.18
CA GLU A 409 11.66 13.24 5.60
C GLU A 409 10.55 14.24 5.96
N GLN A 410 10.30 15.22 5.10
CA GLN A 410 9.25 16.20 5.30
C GLN A 410 7.85 15.59 5.27
N GLN A 411 7.59 14.66 4.37
CA GLN A 411 6.31 13.96 4.27
C GLN A 411 6.10 13.02 5.47
N ASN A 412 7.11 12.24 5.86
CA ASN A 412 7.04 11.34 7.01
C ASN A 412 6.85 12.09 8.34
N SER A 413 7.47 13.26 8.50
CA SER A 413 7.29 14.11 9.68
C SER A 413 5.86 14.64 9.80
N SER A 414 5.22 14.99 8.69
CA SER A 414 3.84 15.48 8.67
C SER A 414 2.82 14.39 9.07
N THR A 415 3.11 13.13 8.76
CA THR A 415 2.24 11.99 9.09
C THR A 415 2.36 11.63 10.58
N THR A 416 3.53 11.80 11.18
CA THR A 416 3.75 11.48 12.61
C THR A 416 3.09 12.51 13.54
N GLU A 417 2.98 13.77 13.15
CA GLU A 417 2.29 14.79 13.96
C GLU A 417 0.77 14.57 14.04
N THR A 418 0.16 13.96 13.03
CA THR A 418 -1.29 13.68 13.03
C THR A 418 -1.64 12.50 13.94
N THR A 419 -0.74 11.55 14.16
CA THR A 419 -0.95 10.39 15.05
C THR A 419 -0.74 10.72 16.53
N ASN A 420 0.11 11.70 16.87
CA ASN A 420 0.38 12.08 18.27
C ASN A 420 -0.69 12.97 18.91
N ASN A 421 -1.66 13.50 18.14
CA ASN A 421 -2.76 14.32 18.71
C ASN A 421 -3.99 13.51 19.13
N THR A 422 -3.96 12.18 19.06
CA THR A 422 -5.09 11.32 19.46
C THR A 422 -4.94 10.75 20.89
N GLU A 423 -3.80 10.95 21.56
CA GLU A 423 -3.56 10.40 22.90
C GLU A 423 -4.13 11.21 24.08
N ASN A 424 -4.87 12.29 23.85
CA ASN A 424 -5.48 13.07 24.94
C ASN A 424 -7.00 13.15 24.84
N ARG A 425 -7.68 11.99 24.77
CA ARG A 425 -9.10 11.88 25.14
C ARG A 425 -9.25 10.89 26.28
N GLY A 426 -9.74 11.40 27.38
CA GLY A 426 -9.85 10.77 28.67
C GLY A 426 -10.65 9.46 28.71
N PRO A 427 -10.66 8.75 29.86
CA PRO A 427 -11.18 7.40 30.02
C PRO A 427 -12.71 7.40 30.00
N GLY A 428 -13.27 7.04 28.87
CA GLY A 428 -14.73 6.93 28.71
C GLY A 428 -15.13 6.56 27.28
N GLY A 429 -15.15 5.26 26.96
CA GLY A 429 -15.69 4.79 25.71
C GLY A 429 -15.11 3.44 25.32
N GLY A 430 -15.56 2.35 25.99
CA GLY A 430 -15.25 0.97 25.61
C GLY A 430 -15.84 0.66 24.26
N GLY A 431 -15.00 0.58 23.23
CA GLY A 431 -15.31 -0.02 21.94
C GLY A 431 -15.10 -1.51 22.05
N GLN A 432 -16.18 -2.25 22.17
CA GLN A 432 -16.28 -3.69 22.29
C GLN A 432 -15.85 -4.34 20.98
N GLY A 433 -14.71 -5.03 20.99
CA GLY A 433 -14.30 -5.95 19.93
C GLY A 433 -15.26 -7.13 19.90
N GLY A 434 -16.04 -7.26 18.82
CA GLY A 434 -16.80 -8.47 18.52
C GLY A 434 -15.86 -9.65 18.22
N PRO A 435 -16.35 -10.90 18.29
CA PRO A 435 -15.56 -12.10 18.02
C PRO A 435 -15.34 -12.28 16.51
N GLY A 436 -14.44 -11.49 15.96
CA GLY A 436 -13.95 -11.59 14.61
C GLY A 436 -12.47 -11.25 14.63
N GLY A 437 -11.63 -12.26 14.90
CA GLY A 437 -10.19 -12.14 15.12
C GLY A 437 -9.35 -11.61 13.94
N PHE A 438 -9.96 -10.90 12.99
CA PHE A 438 -9.26 -10.37 11.81
C PHE A 438 -8.64 -8.99 12.06
N ALA A 439 -9.21 -8.19 12.94
CA ALA A 439 -8.69 -6.84 13.23
C ALA A 439 -7.35 -6.85 14.01
N GLY A 440 -7.03 -7.95 14.69
CA GLY A 440 -5.78 -8.11 15.43
C GLY A 440 -4.56 -8.38 14.55
N SER A 441 -4.74 -9.07 13.43
CA SER A 441 -3.64 -9.40 12.49
C SER A 441 -3.14 -8.17 11.73
N VAL A 442 -4.00 -7.22 11.43
CA VAL A 442 -3.64 -6.02 10.66
C VAL A 442 -2.75 -5.08 11.48
N SER A 443 -2.95 -5.00 12.80
CA SER A 443 -2.11 -4.15 13.67
C SER A 443 -0.69 -4.69 13.86
N ASN A 444 -0.46 -5.98 13.64
CA ASN A 444 0.89 -6.57 13.72
C ASN A 444 1.67 -6.46 12.41
N LEU A 445 0.99 -6.41 11.26
CA LEU A 445 1.61 -6.14 9.96
C LEU A 445 2.24 -4.74 9.91
N THR A 446 1.64 -3.76 10.62
CA THR A 446 2.20 -2.39 10.68
C THR A 446 3.47 -2.29 11.51
N LYS A 447 3.74 -3.24 12.42
CA LYS A 447 4.98 -3.22 13.22
C LYS A 447 6.22 -3.75 12.49
N ASN A 448 6.04 -4.56 11.45
CA ASN A 448 7.14 -5.17 10.70
C ASN A 448 7.36 -4.58 9.30
N THR A 449 6.50 -3.69 8.82
CA THR A 449 6.77 -2.96 7.58
C THR A 449 7.81 -1.89 7.85
N GLU A 450 9.05 -2.12 7.45
CA GLU A 450 10.07 -1.07 7.42
C GLU A 450 9.59 0.04 6.49
N GLN A 451 9.31 1.21 7.07
CA GLN A 451 9.03 2.41 6.27
C GLN A 451 10.20 2.62 5.30
N ILE A 452 9.89 2.88 4.05
CA ILE A 452 10.90 3.23 3.04
C ILE A 452 11.57 4.53 3.49
N LYS A 453 12.76 4.40 4.09
CA LYS A 453 13.52 5.52 4.66
C LYS A 453 14.38 6.22 3.63
N GLU A 454 14.73 5.54 2.54
CA GLU A 454 15.59 6.06 1.50
C GLU A 454 15.09 5.61 0.12
N LEU A 455 15.03 6.54 -0.81
CA LEU A 455 14.79 6.23 -2.23
C LEU A 455 16.12 5.83 -2.86
N ASP A 456 16.21 4.63 -3.44
CA ASP A 456 17.36 4.24 -4.27
C ASP A 456 17.31 5.00 -5.59
N ILE A 457 17.93 6.20 -5.58
CA ILE A 457 17.92 7.13 -6.69
C ILE A 457 19.05 6.78 -7.64
N GLN A 458 18.75 6.09 -8.72
CA GLN A 458 19.67 5.79 -9.81
C GLN A 458 19.26 6.53 -11.07
N VAL A 459 20.25 7.17 -11.72
CA VAL A 459 20.03 7.82 -13.02
C VAL A 459 19.91 6.76 -14.10
N THR A 460 18.74 6.60 -14.68
CA THR A 460 18.50 5.65 -15.76
C THR A 460 18.84 6.23 -17.14
N LEU A 461 19.11 5.37 -18.11
CA LEU A 461 19.29 5.80 -19.50
C LEU A 461 18.03 6.48 -20.05
N GLU A 462 16.86 6.04 -19.59
CA GLU A 462 15.58 6.61 -19.97
C GLU A 462 15.42 8.04 -19.47
N ASP A 463 15.81 8.35 -18.22
CA ASP A 463 15.81 9.70 -17.67
C ASP A 463 16.75 10.63 -18.43
N MET A 464 17.92 10.13 -18.82
CA MET A 464 18.85 10.86 -19.66
C MET A 464 18.26 11.17 -21.03
N LEU A 465 17.56 10.24 -21.66
CA LEU A 465 16.91 10.45 -22.95
C LEU A 465 15.75 11.46 -22.85
N LYS A 466 14.92 11.34 -21.81
CA LYS A 466 13.82 12.28 -21.53
C LYS A 466 14.38 13.70 -21.32
N MET A 467 15.43 13.85 -20.50
CA MET A 467 16.09 15.12 -20.28
C MET A 467 16.69 15.67 -21.57
N GLY A 468 17.37 14.83 -22.38
CA GLY A 468 17.93 15.21 -23.67
C GLY A 468 16.88 15.76 -24.62
N GLY A 469 15.72 15.11 -24.70
CA GLY A 469 14.57 15.54 -25.50
C GLY A 469 14.04 16.90 -25.05
N ILE A 470 13.82 17.08 -23.75
CA ILE A 470 13.36 18.36 -23.17
C ILE A 470 14.43 19.46 -23.34
N GLY A 471 15.70 19.14 -23.11
CA GLY A 471 16.81 20.10 -23.30
C GLY A 471 16.91 20.62 -24.74
N ILE A 472 16.76 19.74 -25.73
CA ILE A 472 16.68 20.14 -27.16
C ILE A 472 15.41 20.96 -27.41
N GLY A 473 14.27 20.60 -26.82
CA GLY A 473 13.03 21.36 -26.89
C GLY A 473 13.18 22.77 -26.33
N ILE A 474 13.80 22.91 -25.16
CA ILE A 474 14.14 24.21 -24.54
C ILE A 474 15.06 25.03 -25.44
N ALA A 475 16.12 24.43 -25.98
CA ALA A 475 17.03 25.08 -26.91
C ALA A 475 16.30 25.59 -28.15
N PHE A 476 15.39 24.78 -28.71
CA PHE A 476 14.60 25.19 -29.87
C PHE A 476 13.64 26.35 -29.56
N ILE A 477 12.88 26.26 -28.45
CA ILE A 477 11.96 27.33 -28.03
C ILE A 477 12.71 28.61 -27.72
N SER A 478 13.86 28.50 -27.05
CA SER A 478 14.71 29.65 -26.73
C SER A 478 15.23 30.42 -27.95
N VAL A 479 15.35 29.78 -29.10
CA VAL A 479 15.78 30.42 -30.37
C VAL A 479 14.58 31.02 -31.11
N LEU A 480 13.35 30.59 -30.89
CA LEU A 480 12.17 31.09 -31.64
C LEU A 480 11.96 32.59 -31.46
N LEU A 481 12.06 33.10 -30.23
CA LEU A 481 11.91 34.53 -29.92
C LEU A 481 12.98 35.40 -30.62
N PRO A 482 14.29 35.10 -30.47
CA PRO A 482 15.34 35.81 -31.19
C PRO A 482 15.26 35.64 -32.72
N ALA A 483 14.85 34.47 -33.21
CA ALA A 483 14.67 34.23 -34.63
C ALA A 483 13.63 35.18 -35.26
N ALA A 484 12.53 35.44 -34.56
CA ALA A 484 11.53 36.41 -35.01
C ALA A 484 12.09 37.81 -35.14
N LEU A 485 13.01 38.22 -34.24
CA LEU A 485 13.73 39.52 -34.34
C LEU A 485 14.65 39.55 -35.55
N VAL A 486 15.44 38.50 -35.80
CA VAL A 486 16.35 38.41 -36.96
C VAL A 486 15.58 38.47 -38.28
N LEU A 487 14.41 37.81 -38.34
CA LEU A 487 13.56 37.85 -39.55
C LEU A 487 13.00 39.24 -39.86
N ARG A 488 12.77 40.07 -38.84
CA ARG A 488 12.26 41.44 -38.97
C ARG A 488 13.36 42.49 -39.17
N MET A 489 14.64 42.12 -39.14
CA MET A 489 15.75 43.04 -39.32
C MET A 489 15.86 43.50 -40.77
N ASN A 490 15.92 44.87 -40.96
CA ASN A 490 16.23 45.52 -42.25
C ASN A 490 17.68 45.97 -42.23
N PRO A 491 18.56 45.49 -43.14
CA PRO A 491 19.97 45.84 -43.19
C PRO A 491 20.19 47.36 -43.30
N LYS A 492 19.36 48.03 -44.14
CA LYS A 492 19.45 49.48 -44.38
C LYS A 492 19.27 50.29 -43.07
N THR A 493 18.27 49.99 -42.28
CA THR A 493 17.97 50.71 -41.03
C THR A 493 18.99 50.46 -39.92
N ILE A 494 19.67 49.29 -39.94
CA ILE A 494 20.69 48.92 -38.95
C ILE A 494 22.01 49.62 -39.23
N LEU A 495 22.37 49.75 -40.51
CA LEU A 495 23.63 50.38 -40.93
C LEU A 495 23.56 51.91 -40.95
N THR A 496 22.35 52.51 -41.11
CA THR A 496 22.17 53.98 -41.14
C THR A 496 21.86 54.61 -39.78
N LYS A 497 21.43 53.83 -38.77
CA LYS A 497 21.26 54.28 -37.38
C LYS A 497 22.51 53.94 -36.58
N GLN A 498 23.55 54.79 -36.73
CA GLN A 498 24.67 54.82 -35.83
C GLN A 498 24.42 55.97 -34.82
N GLU A 499 23.70 55.55 -33.69
CA GLU A 499 23.66 56.31 -32.45
C GLU A 499 23.79 55.36 -31.31
#